data_5ac53a7136f1ebaddafb2f2434a57e87
#
_entry.id   5ac53a7136f1ebaddafb2f2434a57e87
#
_cell.length_a   1.000
_cell.length_b   1.000
_cell.length_c   1.000
_cell.angle_alpha   90.00
_cell.angle_beta   90.00
_cell.angle_gamma   90.00
#
_symmetry.space_group_name_H-M   'P 1'
#
loop_
_entity.id
_entity.type
_entity.pdbx_description
1 polymer ?
#
loop_
_entity_poly.entity_id
_entity_poly.type
_entity_poly.pdbx_seq_one_letter_code
_entity_poly.pdbx_strand_id
1 'polypeptide(L)'
;MSLEETKQLIRTHRITPNWLLGQNFMVEPSLYGKLCAYASLGVSDVVLDAGAGFGFLSSFLADKCKAVIAVEKDPLVAKALREQVKGIGNVTVVEGDALKAVLPEFNKVIAIPPYYLSSHLVAWLLEHKIACAVLVLQKEFANRLNASVGSDNYGWLTILTYQHAETELLDLVPRRMFFPQPKVDSVIVRLKPWSKSPFSVKDEAFFKQITKWLFSQRNKKLSKALAPFFRASLRLSKQDAEKLAVALPFHDKRARELTPEQFGALTDAIPR
;
A
#
# COMPACT_ATOMS: atom_id res chain seq x y z
N MET A 1 22.35 11.02 0.51
CA MET A 1 22.43 11.31 1.96
C MET A 1 23.17 10.17 2.64
N SER A 2 24.06 10.53 3.54
CA SER A 2 24.80 9.56 4.36
C SER A 2 24.12 9.33 5.71
N LEU A 3 24.53 8.31 6.43
CA LEU A 3 24.13 8.07 7.81
C LEU A 3 24.44 9.30 8.72
N GLU A 4 25.58 9.95 8.50
CA GLU A 4 26.00 11.09 9.33
C GLU A 4 25.13 12.33 9.09
N GLU A 5 24.73 12.61 7.85
CA GLU A 5 23.78 13.70 7.54
C GLU A 5 22.42 13.45 8.20
N THR A 6 21.92 12.21 8.19
CA THR A 6 20.69 11.83 8.89
C THR A 6 20.80 12.07 10.39
N LYS A 7 21.89 11.63 11.02
CA LYS A 7 22.12 11.85 12.45
C LYS A 7 22.24 13.32 12.79
N GLN A 8 22.88 14.11 11.91
CA GLN A 8 23.00 15.57 12.09
C GLN A 8 21.63 16.25 12.07
N LEU A 9 20.75 15.91 11.10
CA LEU A 9 19.39 16.45 11.04
C LEU A 9 18.58 16.08 12.28
N ILE A 10 18.65 14.84 12.71
CA ILE A 10 18.01 14.37 13.95
C ILE A 10 18.44 15.23 15.15
N ARG A 11 19.74 15.49 15.29
CA ARG A 11 20.27 16.33 16.39
C ARG A 11 19.84 17.79 16.25
N THR A 12 19.99 18.38 15.07
CA THR A 12 19.69 19.80 14.79
C THR A 12 18.24 20.12 15.06
N HIS A 13 17.33 19.24 14.63
CA HIS A 13 15.90 19.45 14.81
C HIS A 13 15.35 18.81 16.09
N ARG A 14 16.23 18.26 16.96
CA ARG A 14 15.86 17.58 18.22
C ARG A 14 14.79 16.50 18.02
N ILE A 15 14.87 15.77 16.93
CA ILE A 15 13.94 14.70 16.56
C ILE A 15 14.34 13.43 17.33
N THR A 16 13.37 12.81 18.01
CA THR A 16 13.52 11.45 18.51
C THR A 16 12.75 10.53 17.57
N PRO A 17 13.44 9.64 16.80
CA PRO A 17 12.76 8.74 15.88
C PRO A 17 11.65 7.97 16.59
N ASN A 18 10.43 8.12 16.13
CA ASN A 18 9.25 7.54 16.74
C ASN A 18 8.94 6.18 16.11
N TRP A 19 9.12 5.12 16.88
CA TRP A 19 8.84 3.75 16.43
C TRP A 19 7.34 3.51 16.15
N LEU A 20 6.43 4.21 16.83
CA LEU A 20 4.98 4.14 16.55
C LEU A 20 4.64 4.74 15.19
N LEU A 21 5.40 5.74 14.76
CA LEU A 21 5.31 6.31 13.41
C LEU A 21 6.16 5.54 12.40
N GLY A 22 6.82 4.45 12.80
CA GLY A 22 7.62 3.62 11.90
C GLY A 22 8.79 4.36 11.26
N GLN A 23 9.34 5.39 11.91
CA GLN A 23 10.39 6.24 11.39
C GLN A 23 11.71 5.48 11.26
N ASN A 24 12.02 5.05 10.05
CA ASN A 24 13.27 4.45 9.64
C ASN A 24 13.72 5.18 8.36
N PHE A 25 14.68 6.08 8.49
CA PHE A 25 15.13 6.93 7.38
C PHE A 25 16.12 6.16 6.49
N MET A 26 15.92 6.22 5.17
CA MET A 26 16.84 5.66 4.20
C MET A 26 18.16 6.44 4.23
N VAL A 27 19.29 5.74 4.39
CA VAL A 27 20.64 6.32 4.47
C VAL A 27 21.55 5.90 3.32
N GLU A 28 20.98 5.23 2.31
CA GLU A 28 21.70 4.73 1.13
C GLU A 28 21.07 5.27 -0.16
N PRO A 29 21.62 6.38 -0.72
CA PRO A 29 21.02 7.07 -1.86
C PRO A 29 21.13 6.30 -3.19
N SER A 30 21.99 5.28 -3.28
CA SER A 30 22.12 4.44 -4.48
C SER A 30 20.81 3.76 -4.87
N LEU A 31 19.88 3.60 -3.91
CA LEU A 31 18.55 3.05 -4.13
C LEU A 31 17.67 3.96 -5.00
N TYR A 32 17.80 5.29 -4.90
CA TYR A 32 16.88 6.23 -5.53
C TYR A 32 16.85 6.11 -7.05
N GLY A 33 18.02 5.91 -7.67
CA GLY A 33 18.12 5.69 -9.11
C GLY A 33 17.34 4.46 -9.57
N LYS A 34 17.38 3.36 -8.79
CA LYS A 34 16.61 2.15 -9.07
C LYS A 34 15.10 2.39 -8.97
N LEU A 35 14.65 3.10 -7.92
CA LEU A 35 13.23 3.44 -7.77
C LEU A 35 12.72 4.24 -8.98
N CYS A 36 13.48 5.23 -9.45
CA CYS A 36 13.15 5.99 -10.65
C CYS A 36 13.09 5.11 -11.90
N ALA A 37 14.07 4.21 -12.09
CA ALA A 37 14.11 3.30 -13.23
C ALA A 37 12.90 2.35 -13.24
N TYR A 38 12.56 1.74 -12.09
CA TYR A 38 11.39 0.86 -11.97
C TYR A 38 10.07 1.58 -12.19
N ALA A 39 9.98 2.86 -11.83
CA ALA A 39 8.82 3.70 -12.11
C ALA A 39 8.80 4.22 -13.56
N SER A 40 9.86 4.01 -14.36
CA SER A 40 10.04 4.67 -15.66
C SER A 40 9.78 6.17 -15.55
N LEU A 41 10.42 6.81 -14.55
CA LEU A 41 10.18 8.21 -14.22
C LEU A 41 10.65 9.13 -15.36
N GLY A 42 9.78 10.06 -15.77
CA GLY A 42 10.03 11.02 -16.83
C GLY A 42 9.73 12.47 -16.42
N VAL A 43 10.22 13.39 -17.21
CA VAL A 43 10.15 14.85 -16.96
C VAL A 43 8.71 15.42 -16.92
N SER A 44 7.73 14.70 -17.44
CA SER A 44 6.31 15.12 -17.39
C SER A 44 5.56 14.60 -16.18
N ASP A 45 6.17 13.71 -15.38
CA ASP A 45 5.48 13.06 -14.26
C ASP A 45 5.35 13.99 -13.05
N VAL A 46 4.22 13.83 -12.35
CA VAL A 46 3.99 14.39 -11.02
C VAL A 46 3.99 13.24 -10.03
N VAL A 47 4.93 13.27 -9.09
CA VAL A 47 5.22 12.14 -8.19
C VAL A 47 4.74 12.43 -6.77
N LEU A 48 4.04 11.47 -6.17
CA LEU A 48 3.76 11.47 -4.74
C LEU A 48 4.86 10.70 -4.00
N ASP A 49 5.49 11.34 -3.02
CA ASP A 49 6.38 10.74 -2.01
C ASP A 49 5.63 10.72 -0.66
N ALA A 50 5.05 9.58 -0.33
CA ALA A 50 4.21 9.40 0.86
C ALA A 50 5.05 8.94 2.06
N GLY A 51 5.20 9.80 3.07
CA GLY A 51 6.12 9.60 4.18
C GLY A 51 7.53 10.04 3.79
N ALA A 52 7.65 11.26 3.29
CA ALA A 52 8.87 11.80 2.67
C ALA A 52 10.07 11.94 3.65
N GLY A 53 9.81 11.86 4.95
CA GLY A 53 10.86 11.99 5.96
C GLY A 53 11.60 13.33 5.83
N PHE A 54 12.92 13.30 5.77
CA PHE A 54 13.74 14.50 5.57
C PHE A 54 13.80 15.02 4.13
N GLY A 55 13.09 14.39 3.17
CA GLY A 55 12.95 14.89 1.80
C GLY A 55 14.11 14.57 0.85
N PHE A 56 14.99 13.65 1.20
CA PHE A 56 16.12 13.31 0.33
C PHE A 56 15.69 12.59 -0.94
N LEU A 57 14.71 11.67 -0.83
CA LEU A 57 14.11 11.07 -2.02
C LEU A 57 13.39 12.15 -2.82
N SER A 58 12.58 12.98 -2.18
CA SER A 58 11.87 14.09 -2.85
C SER A 58 12.80 15.02 -3.59
N SER A 59 13.93 15.42 -2.99
CA SER A 59 14.96 16.25 -3.65
C SER A 59 15.57 15.55 -4.86
N PHE A 60 15.87 14.25 -4.75
CA PHE A 60 16.42 13.47 -5.86
C PHE A 60 15.42 13.30 -7.02
N LEU A 61 14.13 13.16 -6.71
CA LEU A 61 13.05 13.05 -7.70
C LEU A 61 12.84 14.37 -8.44
N ALA A 62 12.98 15.49 -7.76
CA ALA A 62 12.74 16.83 -8.31
C ALA A 62 13.56 17.13 -9.57
N ASP A 63 14.79 16.63 -9.65
CA ASP A 63 15.66 16.78 -10.83
C ASP A 63 15.21 15.93 -12.04
N LYS A 64 14.22 15.04 -11.88
CA LYS A 64 13.88 14.01 -12.86
C LYS A 64 12.43 14.03 -13.31
N CYS A 65 11.59 14.85 -12.69
CA CYS A 65 10.17 14.91 -12.95
C CYS A 65 9.64 16.36 -12.98
N LYS A 66 8.38 16.50 -13.38
CA LYS A 66 7.71 17.80 -13.43
C LYS A 66 7.51 18.40 -12.03
N ALA A 67 7.05 17.60 -11.09
CA ALA A 67 6.80 18.03 -9.71
C ALA A 67 6.80 16.86 -8.73
N VAL A 68 7.11 17.15 -7.48
CA VAL A 68 7.05 16.19 -6.35
C VAL A 68 6.10 16.74 -5.30
N ILE A 69 5.18 15.88 -4.84
CA ILE A 69 4.32 16.13 -3.68
C ILE A 69 4.90 15.31 -2.54
N ALA A 70 5.59 15.97 -1.63
CA ALA A 70 6.24 15.35 -0.47
C ALA A 70 5.33 15.46 0.75
N VAL A 71 4.80 14.32 1.23
CA VAL A 71 3.88 14.28 2.37
C VAL A 71 4.58 13.71 3.59
N GLU A 72 4.58 14.46 4.69
CA GLU A 72 5.15 14.02 5.96
C GLU A 72 4.19 14.34 7.11
N LYS A 73 3.98 13.36 7.99
CA LYS A 73 3.00 13.46 9.07
C LYS A 73 3.56 14.06 10.35
N ASP A 74 4.83 13.84 10.63
CA ASP A 74 5.49 14.36 11.80
C ASP A 74 5.86 15.85 11.60
N PRO A 75 5.33 16.79 12.40
CA PRO A 75 5.58 18.22 12.20
C PRO A 75 7.05 18.62 12.31
N LEU A 76 7.85 17.95 13.17
CA LEU A 76 9.27 18.25 13.32
C LEU A 76 10.05 17.78 12.08
N VAL A 77 9.71 16.58 11.58
CA VAL A 77 10.30 16.04 10.37
C VAL A 77 9.85 16.86 9.14
N ALA A 78 8.58 17.25 9.08
CA ALA A 78 8.06 18.12 8.00
C ALA A 78 8.73 19.50 7.99
N LYS A 79 9.07 20.05 9.16
CA LYS A 79 9.88 21.28 9.24
C LYS A 79 11.26 21.07 8.64
N ALA A 80 11.95 19.99 9.02
CA ALA A 80 13.27 19.67 8.47
C ALA A 80 13.19 19.41 6.94
N LEU A 81 12.14 18.72 6.48
CA LEU A 81 11.85 18.53 5.05
C LEU A 81 11.74 19.85 4.29
N ARG A 82 10.96 20.83 4.81
CA ARG A 82 10.83 22.17 4.19
C ARG A 82 12.18 22.89 4.07
N GLU A 83 13.01 22.80 5.10
CA GLU A 83 14.34 23.40 5.10
C GLU A 83 15.25 22.70 4.06
N GLN A 84 15.17 21.37 3.97
CA GLN A 84 15.97 20.57 3.04
C GLN A 84 15.63 20.81 1.57
N VAL A 85 14.34 21.02 1.25
CA VAL A 85 13.91 21.29 -0.13
C VAL A 85 13.79 22.79 -0.44
N LYS A 86 14.23 23.65 0.46
CA LYS A 86 14.22 25.11 0.26
C LYS A 86 15.01 25.48 -0.99
N GLY A 87 14.34 26.20 -1.90
CA GLY A 87 14.94 26.59 -3.19
C GLY A 87 14.73 25.59 -4.33
N ILE A 88 14.15 24.42 -4.07
CA ILE A 88 13.72 23.48 -5.11
C ILE A 88 12.30 23.84 -5.52
N GLY A 89 12.14 24.51 -6.68
CA GLY A 89 10.87 25.16 -7.08
C GLY A 89 9.73 24.22 -7.43
N ASN A 90 10.00 22.92 -7.66
CA ASN A 90 9.02 21.93 -8.08
C ASN A 90 8.70 20.86 -6.98
N VAL A 91 9.04 21.14 -5.72
CA VAL A 91 8.66 20.30 -4.57
C VAL A 91 7.61 21.00 -3.73
N THR A 92 6.44 20.39 -3.59
CA THR A 92 5.37 20.83 -2.69
C THR A 92 5.37 19.98 -1.44
N VAL A 93 5.57 20.59 -0.27
CA VAL A 93 5.54 19.90 1.02
C VAL A 93 4.15 20.00 1.64
N VAL A 94 3.56 18.85 1.91
CA VAL A 94 2.27 18.72 2.61
C VAL A 94 2.51 18.08 3.99
N GLU A 95 2.25 18.86 5.05
CA GLU A 95 2.28 18.33 6.41
C GLU A 95 0.95 17.65 6.72
N GLY A 96 0.97 16.35 7.02
CA GLY A 96 -0.23 15.60 7.35
C GLY A 96 -0.18 14.13 6.98
N ASP A 97 -1.34 13.49 7.14
CA ASP A 97 -1.53 12.08 6.79
C ASP A 97 -1.79 11.95 5.28
N ALA A 98 -0.91 11.25 4.56
CA ALA A 98 -1.00 11.08 3.11
C ALA A 98 -2.33 10.47 2.63
N LEU A 99 -3.02 9.71 3.49
CA LEU A 99 -4.31 9.09 3.16
C LEU A 99 -5.52 10.00 3.37
N LYS A 100 -5.32 11.17 4.01
CA LYS A 100 -6.40 12.09 4.42
C LYS A 100 -6.22 13.50 3.89
N ALA A 101 -4.98 13.88 3.58
CA ALA A 101 -4.67 15.19 3.07
C ALA A 101 -5.28 15.41 1.69
N VAL A 102 -5.71 16.64 1.43
CA VAL A 102 -6.06 17.06 0.07
C VAL A 102 -4.76 17.26 -0.70
N LEU A 103 -4.53 16.39 -1.68
CA LEU A 103 -3.31 16.39 -2.47
C LEU A 103 -3.56 16.95 -3.87
N PRO A 104 -2.59 17.65 -4.48
CA PRO A 104 -2.60 17.92 -5.90
C PRO A 104 -2.67 16.61 -6.72
N GLU A 105 -3.08 16.70 -7.98
CA GLU A 105 -3.07 15.56 -8.89
C GLU A 105 -1.65 15.03 -9.09
N PHE A 106 -1.51 13.70 -9.08
CA PHE A 106 -0.27 12.98 -9.36
C PHE A 106 -0.56 11.76 -10.22
N ASN A 107 0.43 11.34 -10.98
CA ASN A 107 0.30 10.16 -11.85
C ASN A 107 1.26 9.02 -11.49
N LYS A 108 2.26 9.28 -10.64
CA LYS A 108 3.16 8.25 -10.13
C LYS A 108 3.36 8.35 -8.62
N VAL A 109 3.71 7.23 -8.01
CA VAL A 109 4.09 7.18 -6.60
C VAL A 109 5.46 6.53 -6.50
N ILE A 110 6.40 7.22 -5.88
CA ILE A 110 7.72 6.67 -5.54
C ILE A 110 7.96 7.03 -4.09
N ALA A 111 7.91 6.03 -3.21
CA ALA A 111 7.94 6.29 -1.78
C ALA A 111 8.64 5.18 -0.98
N ILE A 112 9.16 5.57 0.17
CA ILE A 112 9.69 4.70 1.20
C ILE A 112 8.82 4.92 2.46
N PRO A 113 7.56 4.45 2.44
CA PRO A 113 6.59 4.80 3.47
C PRO A 113 6.92 4.15 4.81
N PRO A 114 6.51 4.77 5.92
CA PRO A 114 6.53 4.11 7.23
C PRO A 114 5.77 2.78 7.19
N TYR A 115 6.32 1.74 7.79
CA TYR A 115 5.78 0.39 7.66
C TYR A 115 4.35 0.20 8.16
N TYR A 116 3.93 0.94 9.20
CA TYR A 116 2.55 0.89 9.69
C TYR A 116 1.53 1.36 8.65
N LEU A 117 1.97 2.19 7.69
CA LEU A 117 1.11 2.74 6.66
C LEU A 117 0.90 1.79 5.47
N SER A 118 1.77 0.79 5.30
CA SER A 118 1.89 -0.02 4.07
C SER A 118 0.56 -0.58 3.58
N SER A 119 -0.23 -1.23 4.44
CA SER A 119 -1.50 -1.86 4.02
C SER A 119 -2.58 -0.84 3.63
N HIS A 120 -2.64 0.27 4.35
CA HIS A 120 -3.60 1.34 4.05
C HIS A 120 -3.19 2.11 2.80
N LEU A 121 -1.90 2.39 2.65
CA LEU A 121 -1.36 3.07 1.46
C LEU A 121 -1.59 2.25 0.19
N VAL A 122 -1.26 0.96 0.20
CA VAL A 122 -1.51 0.10 -0.96
C VAL A 122 -3.00 0.06 -1.29
N ALA A 123 -3.88 -0.19 -0.30
CA ALA A 123 -5.32 -0.23 -0.52
C ALA A 123 -5.89 1.11 -1.04
N TRP A 124 -5.33 2.23 -0.59
CA TRP A 124 -5.70 3.57 -1.04
C TRP A 124 -5.21 3.82 -2.47
N LEU A 125 -3.98 3.42 -2.82
CA LEU A 125 -3.43 3.56 -4.16
C LEU A 125 -4.20 2.78 -5.22
N LEU A 126 -4.74 1.60 -4.89
CA LEU A 126 -5.56 0.80 -5.80
C LEU A 126 -6.88 1.50 -6.21
N GLU A 127 -7.31 2.52 -5.45
CA GLU A 127 -8.50 3.32 -5.75
C GLU A 127 -8.17 4.62 -6.53
N HIS A 128 -6.87 4.90 -6.77
CA HIS A 128 -6.42 6.11 -7.45
C HIS A 128 -6.00 5.84 -8.90
N LYS A 129 -6.23 6.82 -9.75
CA LYS A 129 -5.77 6.79 -11.15
C LYS A 129 -4.29 7.14 -11.22
N ILE A 130 -3.44 6.15 -11.13
CA ILE A 130 -1.99 6.30 -11.24
C ILE A 130 -1.46 5.44 -12.39
N ALA A 131 -0.33 5.84 -12.98
CA ALA A 131 0.34 5.06 -14.00
C ALA A 131 1.21 3.94 -13.38
N CYS A 132 1.83 4.23 -12.22
CA CYS A 132 2.71 3.29 -11.54
C CYS A 132 2.94 3.73 -10.08
N ALA A 133 3.09 2.75 -9.18
CA ALA A 133 3.64 2.98 -7.86
C ALA A 133 4.86 2.08 -7.63
N VAL A 134 5.96 2.66 -7.14
CA VAL A 134 7.17 1.95 -6.71
C VAL A 134 7.39 2.26 -5.23
N LEU A 135 7.29 1.23 -4.40
CA LEU A 135 7.28 1.35 -2.95
C LEU A 135 8.35 0.45 -2.33
N VAL A 136 9.01 0.93 -1.29
CA VAL A 136 9.88 0.10 -0.45
C VAL A 136 9.08 -0.37 0.76
N LEU A 137 8.77 -1.66 0.82
CA LEU A 137 7.89 -2.26 1.81
C LEU A 137 8.59 -3.40 2.56
N GLN A 138 8.18 -3.68 3.81
CA GLN A 138 8.70 -4.84 4.54
C GLN A 138 8.51 -6.14 3.74
N LYS A 139 9.52 -7.00 3.71
CA LYS A 139 9.53 -8.23 2.90
C LYS A 139 8.31 -9.12 3.16
N GLU A 140 7.93 -9.32 4.42
CA GLU A 140 6.76 -10.14 4.76
C GLU A 140 5.46 -9.52 4.24
N PHE A 141 5.34 -8.20 4.34
CA PHE A 141 4.17 -7.49 3.80
C PHE A 141 4.14 -7.56 2.27
N ALA A 142 5.27 -7.33 1.61
CA ALA A 142 5.40 -7.43 0.15
C ALA A 142 4.97 -8.81 -0.37
N ASN A 143 5.38 -9.88 0.31
CA ASN A 143 4.99 -11.25 -0.04
C ASN A 143 3.47 -11.49 0.02
N ARG A 144 2.72 -10.72 0.81
CA ARG A 144 1.25 -10.81 0.84
C ARG A 144 0.58 -10.20 -0.38
N LEU A 145 1.23 -9.26 -1.07
CA LEU A 145 0.65 -8.60 -2.23
C LEU A 145 0.59 -9.51 -3.45
N ASN A 146 1.51 -10.49 -3.54
CA ASN A 146 1.62 -11.43 -4.66
C ASN A 146 1.68 -12.89 -4.16
N ALA A 147 0.83 -13.22 -3.19
CA ALA A 147 0.82 -14.54 -2.58
C ALA A 147 -0.01 -15.54 -3.40
N SER A 148 0.45 -16.79 -3.48
CA SER A 148 -0.29 -17.88 -4.13
C SER A 148 -1.50 -18.31 -3.30
N VAL A 149 -2.58 -18.72 -3.98
CA VAL A 149 -3.78 -19.28 -3.37
C VAL A 149 -3.39 -20.42 -2.43
N GLY A 150 -3.98 -20.45 -1.26
CA GLY A 150 -3.74 -21.50 -0.24
C GLY A 150 -2.53 -21.26 0.64
N SER A 151 -1.61 -20.37 0.27
CA SER A 151 -0.43 -20.04 1.09
C SER A 151 -0.80 -19.28 2.36
N ASP A 152 0.12 -19.26 3.34
CA ASP A 152 -0.12 -18.52 4.60
C ASP A 152 -0.19 -17.00 4.39
N ASN A 153 0.49 -16.48 3.39
CA ASN A 153 0.48 -15.07 3.04
C ASN A 153 -0.75 -14.66 2.23
N TYR A 154 -1.51 -15.61 1.67
CA TYR A 154 -2.70 -15.32 0.87
C TYR A 154 -3.79 -14.65 1.70
N GLY A 155 -4.26 -13.51 1.26
CA GLY A 155 -5.16 -12.66 2.02
C GLY A 155 -6.00 -11.71 1.17
N TRP A 156 -6.87 -10.95 1.83
CA TRP A 156 -7.76 -9.99 1.17
C TRP A 156 -6.99 -8.97 0.31
N LEU A 157 -5.80 -8.57 0.76
CA LEU A 157 -4.99 -7.59 0.04
C LEU A 157 -4.38 -8.19 -1.24
N THR A 158 -4.02 -9.49 -1.23
CA THR A 158 -3.59 -10.20 -2.44
C THR A 158 -4.66 -10.13 -3.52
N ILE A 159 -5.91 -10.38 -3.13
CA ILE A 159 -7.05 -10.39 -4.07
C ILE A 159 -7.33 -9.01 -4.64
N LEU A 160 -7.35 -7.97 -3.77
CA LEU A 160 -7.55 -6.61 -4.23
C LEU A 160 -6.41 -6.13 -5.12
N THR A 161 -5.16 -6.46 -4.76
CA THR A 161 -4.00 -6.08 -5.56
C THR A 161 -4.04 -6.76 -6.93
N TYR A 162 -4.33 -8.07 -6.97
CA TYR A 162 -4.46 -8.82 -8.22
C TYR A 162 -5.57 -8.26 -9.13
N GLN A 163 -6.70 -7.84 -8.56
CA GLN A 163 -7.81 -7.25 -9.32
C GLN A 163 -7.41 -5.93 -10.00
N HIS A 164 -6.65 -5.09 -9.30
CA HIS A 164 -6.40 -3.71 -9.73
C HIS A 164 -5.06 -3.50 -10.43
N ALA A 165 -4.03 -4.30 -10.10
CA ALA A 165 -2.67 -4.05 -10.56
C ALA A 165 -1.84 -5.33 -10.73
N GLU A 166 -0.95 -5.30 -11.72
CA GLU A 166 0.20 -6.18 -11.76
C GLU A 166 1.15 -5.84 -10.62
N THR A 167 1.56 -6.84 -9.85
CA THR A 167 2.44 -6.67 -8.70
C THR A 167 3.74 -7.41 -8.91
N GLU A 168 4.84 -6.67 -8.88
CA GLU A 168 6.18 -7.22 -9.00
C GLU A 168 6.97 -6.99 -7.71
N LEU A 169 7.58 -8.05 -7.21
CA LEU A 169 8.56 -7.98 -6.14
C LEU A 169 9.95 -7.93 -6.79
N LEU A 170 10.64 -6.81 -6.59
CA LEU A 170 11.91 -6.50 -7.25
C LEU A 170 13.10 -6.73 -6.31
N ASP A 171 13.99 -5.75 -6.16
CA ASP A 171 15.20 -5.88 -5.38
C ASP A 171 14.95 -5.94 -3.86
N LEU A 172 15.74 -6.77 -3.19
CA LEU A 172 15.85 -6.77 -1.73
C LEU A 172 16.54 -5.48 -1.27
N VAL A 173 15.99 -4.86 -0.23
CA VAL A 173 16.52 -3.67 0.43
C VAL A 173 16.92 -4.05 1.86
N PRO A 174 18.21 -4.30 2.11
CA PRO A 174 18.70 -4.71 3.42
C PRO A 174 18.40 -3.68 4.51
N ARG A 175 18.02 -4.13 5.69
CA ARG A 175 17.71 -3.27 6.84
C ARG A 175 18.84 -2.32 7.24
N ARG A 176 20.11 -2.64 6.92
CA ARG A 176 21.27 -1.76 7.19
C ARG A 176 21.23 -0.45 6.39
N MET A 177 20.40 -0.38 5.34
CA MET A 177 20.21 0.84 4.54
C MET A 177 19.32 1.88 5.24
N PHE A 178 18.85 1.60 6.45
CA PHE A 178 17.96 2.49 7.21
C PHE A 178 18.56 2.87 8.57
N PHE A 179 18.17 4.06 9.05
CA PHE A 179 18.49 4.52 10.40
C PHE A 179 17.25 5.19 11.04
N PRO A 180 16.83 4.80 12.26
CA PRO A 180 17.23 3.59 12.97
C PRO A 180 17.00 2.34 12.13
N GLN A 181 17.82 1.29 12.37
CA GLN A 181 17.71 0.07 11.60
C GLN A 181 16.44 -0.70 11.99
N PRO A 182 15.57 -1.07 11.03
CA PRO A 182 14.37 -1.88 11.31
C PRO A 182 14.74 -3.33 11.65
N LYS A 183 13.78 -4.09 12.17
CA LYS A 183 13.97 -5.50 12.54
C LYS A 183 14.10 -6.43 11.33
N VAL A 184 13.49 -6.07 10.20
CA VAL A 184 13.36 -6.91 8.99
C VAL A 184 13.84 -6.17 7.76
N ASP A 185 14.23 -6.92 6.74
CA ASP A 185 14.56 -6.38 5.43
C ASP A 185 13.30 -5.93 4.69
N SER A 186 13.48 -5.08 3.70
CA SER A 186 12.44 -4.59 2.79
C SER A 186 12.64 -5.13 1.37
N VAL A 187 11.64 -4.93 0.55
CA VAL A 187 11.63 -5.26 -0.89
C VAL A 187 11.05 -4.08 -1.64
N ILE A 188 11.61 -3.77 -2.80
CA ILE A 188 11.00 -2.85 -3.74
C ILE A 188 9.82 -3.56 -4.38
N VAL A 189 8.65 -2.95 -4.30
CA VAL A 189 7.42 -3.43 -4.94
C VAL A 189 7.00 -2.45 -6.01
N ARG A 190 6.73 -2.95 -7.22
CA ARG A 190 6.09 -2.18 -8.29
C ARG A 190 4.63 -2.61 -8.41
N LEU A 191 3.72 -1.65 -8.38
CA LEU A 191 2.31 -1.81 -8.69
C LEU A 191 2.02 -1.06 -9.99
N LYS A 192 1.60 -1.77 -11.01
CA LYS A 192 1.22 -1.20 -12.30
C LYS A 192 -0.25 -1.52 -12.55
N PRO A 193 -1.15 -0.52 -12.51
CA PRO A 193 -2.57 -0.75 -12.77
C PRO A 193 -2.79 -1.46 -14.11
N TRP A 194 -3.72 -2.41 -14.13
CA TRP A 194 -4.08 -3.11 -15.35
C TRP A 194 -4.72 -2.16 -16.36
N SER A 195 -4.39 -2.31 -17.63
CA SER A 195 -5.17 -1.69 -18.71
C SER A 195 -6.58 -2.27 -18.80
N LYS A 196 -6.71 -3.58 -18.46
CA LYS A 196 -7.98 -4.29 -18.34
C LYS A 196 -7.85 -5.25 -17.15
N SER A 197 -8.71 -5.08 -16.14
CA SER A 197 -8.74 -5.95 -14.96
C SER A 197 -8.91 -7.43 -15.35
N PRO A 198 -8.24 -8.37 -14.66
CA PRO A 198 -8.42 -9.80 -14.88
C PRO A 198 -9.87 -10.27 -14.68
N PHE A 199 -10.61 -9.62 -13.82
CA PHE A 199 -12.04 -9.85 -13.63
C PHE A 199 -12.72 -8.55 -13.15
N SER A 200 -14.03 -8.47 -13.33
CA SER A 200 -14.87 -7.37 -12.85
C SER A 200 -15.89 -7.86 -11.85
N VAL A 201 -16.37 -6.97 -11.00
CA VAL A 201 -17.43 -7.21 -10.02
C VAL A 201 -18.52 -6.13 -10.15
N LYS A 202 -19.76 -6.47 -9.81
CA LYS A 202 -20.89 -5.55 -9.89
C LYS A 202 -20.79 -4.38 -8.90
N ASP A 203 -20.16 -4.59 -7.75
CA ASP A 203 -19.96 -3.57 -6.70
C ASP A 203 -18.62 -3.77 -5.99
N GLU A 204 -17.71 -2.86 -6.27
CA GLU A 204 -16.36 -2.84 -5.72
C GLU A 204 -16.32 -2.65 -4.19
N ALA A 205 -17.22 -1.83 -3.65
CA ALA A 205 -17.26 -1.57 -2.22
C ALA A 205 -17.70 -2.82 -1.45
N PHE A 206 -18.71 -3.50 -1.96
CA PHE A 206 -19.21 -4.74 -1.37
C PHE A 206 -18.20 -5.88 -1.54
N PHE A 207 -17.55 -6.00 -2.69
CA PHE A 207 -16.47 -6.96 -2.92
C PHE A 207 -15.34 -6.78 -1.92
N LYS A 208 -14.88 -5.56 -1.72
CA LYS A 208 -13.85 -5.22 -0.74
C LYS A 208 -14.29 -5.58 0.68
N GLN A 209 -15.54 -5.30 1.04
CA GLN A 209 -16.11 -5.61 2.35
C GLN A 209 -16.17 -7.11 2.60
N ILE A 210 -16.74 -7.88 1.65
CA ILE A 210 -16.92 -9.34 1.81
C ILE A 210 -15.58 -10.06 1.82
N THR A 211 -14.64 -9.63 0.96
CA THR A 211 -13.30 -10.21 0.90
C THR A 211 -12.56 -10.02 2.23
N LYS A 212 -12.60 -8.82 2.82
CA LYS A 212 -12.04 -8.57 4.15
C LYS A 212 -12.70 -9.41 5.23
N TRP A 213 -14.03 -9.50 5.22
CA TRP A 213 -14.79 -10.33 6.18
C TRP A 213 -14.38 -11.79 6.10
N LEU A 214 -14.36 -12.36 4.91
CA LEU A 214 -14.03 -13.77 4.72
C LEU A 214 -12.61 -14.11 5.16
N PHE A 215 -11.65 -13.22 4.95
CA PHE A 215 -10.28 -13.43 5.46
C PHE A 215 -10.14 -13.24 6.98
N SER A 216 -11.04 -12.53 7.64
CA SER A 216 -11.12 -12.54 9.12
C SER A 216 -11.57 -13.91 9.66
N GLN A 217 -12.18 -14.74 8.81
CA GLN A 217 -12.67 -16.07 9.10
C GLN A 217 -12.01 -17.16 8.21
N ARG A 218 -10.79 -16.90 7.71
CA ARG A 218 -10.11 -17.63 6.61
C ARG A 218 -10.11 -19.16 6.71
N ASN A 219 -10.22 -19.70 7.93
CA ASN A 219 -10.19 -21.15 8.21
C ASN A 219 -11.59 -21.79 8.30
N LYS A 220 -12.66 -20.98 8.30
CA LYS A 220 -14.03 -21.50 8.29
C LYS A 220 -14.50 -21.78 6.87
N LYS A 221 -15.41 -22.77 6.70
CA LYS A 221 -16.15 -22.93 5.44
C LYS A 221 -16.95 -21.66 5.14
N LEU A 222 -17.07 -21.30 3.86
CA LEU A 222 -17.75 -20.08 3.44
C LEU A 222 -19.20 -20.03 3.94
N SER A 223 -19.94 -21.14 3.91
CA SER A 223 -21.30 -21.20 4.48
C SER A 223 -21.35 -20.79 5.96
N LYS A 224 -20.34 -21.18 6.75
CA LYS A 224 -20.21 -20.82 8.17
C LYS A 224 -19.74 -19.40 8.40
N ALA A 225 -18.91 -18.86 7.48
CA ALA A 225 -18.39 -17.49 7.58
C ALA A 225 -19.39 -16.44 7.09
N LEU A 226 -20.21 -16.76 6.07
CA LEU A 226 -21.16 -15.85 5.45
C LEU A 226 -22.47 -15.70 6.24
N ALA A 227 -22.98 -16.75 6.89
CA ALA A 227 -24.25 -16.67 7.62
C ALA A 227 -24.28 -15.54 8.69
N PRO A 228 -23.22 -15.35 9.54
CA PRO A 228 -23.18 -14.21 10.46
C PRO A 228 -23.11 -12.86 9.73
N PHE A 229 -22.40 -12.79 8.60
CA PHE A 229 -22.33 -11.58 7.78
C PHE A 229 -23.70 -11.19 7.24
N PHE A 230 -24.46 -12.13 6.69
CA PHE A 230 -25.81 -11.89 6.15
C PHE A 230 -26.79 -11.42 7.22
N ARG A 231 -26.69 -11.99 8.42
CA ARG A 231 -27.50 -11.51 9.55
C ARG A 231 -27.21 -10.05 9.90
N ALA A 232 -25.94 -9.69 9.94
CA ALA A 232 -25.53 -8.34 10.29
C ALA A 232 -25.78 -7.32 9.16
N SER A 233 -25.44 -7.67 7.91
CA SER A 233 -25.46 -6.73 6.78
C SER A 233 -26.76 -6.71 6.01
N LEU A 234 -27.44 -7.87 5.87
CA LEU A 234 -28.71 -8.01 5.14
C LEU A 234 -29.93 -8.12 6.07
N ARG A 235 -29.70 -8.11 7.40
CA ARG A 235 -30.75 -8.22 8.44
C ARG A 235 -31.62 -9.49 8.32
N LEU A 236 -31.06 -10.58 7.79
CA LEU A 236 -31.77 -11.83 7.63
C LEU A 236 -31.95 -12.57 8.96
N SER A 237 -33.02 -13.41 9.05
CA SER A 237 -33.16 -14.37 10.13
C SER A 237 -31.98 -15.35 10.13
N LYS A 238 -31.75 -16.05 11.23
CA LYS A 238 -30.67 -17.06 11.30
C LYS A 238 -30.89 -18.15 10.24
N GLN A 239 -32.13 -18.63 10.09
CA GLN A 239 -32.47 -19.71 9.16
C GLN A 239 -32.28 -19.26 7.70
N ASP A 240 -32.72 -18.07 7.33
CA ASP A 240 -32.61 -17.57 5.96
C ASP A 240 -31.12 -17.24 5.60
N ALA A 241 -30.35 -16.72 6.55
CA ALA A 241 -28.93 -16.50 6.37
C ALA A 241 -28.15 -17.81 6.15
N GLU A 242 -28.49 -18.91 6.90
CA GLU A 242 -27.89 -20.22 6.73
C GLU A 242 -28.30 -20.83 5.38
N LYS A 243 -29.57 -20.75 4.98
CA LYS A 243 -30.04 -21.20 3.67
C LYS A 243 -29.36 -20.50 2.54
N LEU A 244 -29.29 -19.16 2.60
CA LEU A 244 -28.60 -18.36 1.59
C LEU A 244 -27.13 -18.75 1.50
N ALA A 245 -26.44 -18.85 2.63
CA ALA A 245 -25.01 -19.16 2.64
C ALA A 245 -24.67 -20.54 2.04
N VAL A 246 -25.56 -21.53 2.13
CA VAL A 246 -25.40 -22.87 1.54
C VAL A 246 -25.77 -22.87 0.05
N ALA A 247 -26.66 -21.96 -0.39
CA ALA A 247 -27.05 -21.85 -1.80
C ALA A 247 -25.99 -21.19 -2.68
N LEU A 248 -24.99 -20.50 -2.09
CA LEU A 248 -23.97 -19.79 -2.83
C LEU A 248 -22.90 -20.73 -3.42
N PRO A 249 -22.25 -20.34 -4.52
CA PRO A 249 -21.12 -21.09 -5.08
C PRO A 249 -19.99 -21.19 -4.05
N PHE A 250 -19.25 -22.30 -4.09
CA PHE A 250 -18.09 -22.56 -3.21
C PHE A 250 -18.41 -22.62 -1.71
N HIS A 251 -19.65 -22.75 -1.30
CA HIS A 251 -20.10 -22.69 0.10
C HIS A 251 -19.36 -23.68 1.03
N ASP A 252 -18.86 -24.78 0.52
CA ASP A 252 -18.12 -25.83 1.23
C ASP A 252 -16.61 -25.58 1.31
N LYS A 253 -16.07 -24.65 0.50
CA LYS A 253 -14.66 -24.22 0.52
C LYS A 253 -14.39 -23.22 1.64
N ARG A 254 -13.12 -22.94 1.86
CA ARG A 254 -12.63 -21.88 2.77
C ARG A 254 -12.12 -20.71 1.96
N ALA A 255 -12.11 -19.51 2.55
CA ALA A 255 -11.64 -18.29 1.87
C ALA A 255 -10.25 -18.47 1.24
N ARG A 256 -9.31 -19.09 1.93
CA ARG A 256 -7.95 -19.31 1.43
C ARG A 256 -7.84 -20.24 0.22
N GLU A 257 -8.88 -20.98 -0.11
CA GLU A 257 -8.92 -21.96 -1.20
C GLU A 257 -9.52 -21.40 -2.49
N LEU A 258 -10.07 -20.17 -2.46
CA LEU A 258 -10.65 -19.51 -3.61
C LEU A 258 -9.59 -18.72 -4.37
N THR A 259 -9.68 -18.75 -5.71
CA THR A 259 -8.95 -17.80 -6.55
C THR A 259 -9.57 -16.39 -6.48
N PRO A 260 -8.85 -15.33 -6.88
CA PRO A 260 -9.41 -13.98 -6.92
C PRO A 260 -10.69 -13.87 -7.76
N GLU A 261 -10.75 -14.55 -8.92
CA GLU A 261 -11.93 -14.59 -9.79
C GLU A 261 -13.12 -15.29 -9.10
N GLN A 262 -12.85 -16.36 -8.34
CA GLN A 262 -13.88 -17.05 -7.57
C GLN A 262 -14.46 -16.18 -6.46
N PHE A 263 -13.65 -15.26 -5.87
CA PHE A 263 -14.17 -14.24 -4.95
C PHE A 263 -15.10 -13.26 -5.66
N GLY A 264 -14.77 -12.84 -6.89
CA GLY A 264 -15.66 -12.01 -7.72
C GLY A 264 -16.99 -12.72 -7.98
N ALA A 265 -16.94 -13.94 -8.49
CA ALA A 265 -18.14 -14.74 -8.78
C ALA A 265 -19.00 -14.99 -7.53
N LEU A 266 -18.37 -15.28 -6.39
CA LEU A 266 -19.06 -15.44 -5.11
C LEU A 266 -19.79 -14.15 -4.71
N THR A 267 -19.10 -13.02 -4.78
CA THR A 267 -19.66 -11.71 -4.39
C THR A 267 -20.85 -11.34 -5.25
N ASP A 268 -20.75 -11.54 -6.56
CA ASP A 268 -21.78 -11.21 -7.52
C ASP A 268 -23.02 -12.15 -7.46
N ALA A 269 -22.87 -13.33 -6.85
CA ALA A 269 -23.95 -14.27 -6.60
C ALA A 269 -24.76 -13.94 -5.32
N ILE A 270 -24.28 -13.04 -4.46
CA ILE A 270 -25.00 -12.65 -3.23
C ILE A 270 -26.13 -11.69 -3.60
N PRO A 271 -27.41 -12.03 -3.32
CA PRO A 271 -28.53 -11.12 -3.53
C PRO A 271 -28.45 -9.92 -2.58
N ARG A 272 -28.94 -8.77 -3.05
CA ARG A 272 -28.95 -7.52 -2.29
C ARG A 272 -30.36 -7.08 -2.01
#